data_2b0a7745587b1ed67029f2ace5c15336
#
_entry.id   2b0a7745587b1ed67029f2ace5c15336
#
_cell.length_a   1.000
_cell.length_b   1.000
_cell.length_c   1.000
_cell.angle_alpha   90.00
_cell.angle_beta   90.00
_cell.angle_gamma   90.00
#
_symmetry.space_group_name_H-M   'P 1'
#
loop_
_entity.id
_entity.type
_entity.pdbx_description
1 polymer ?
#
loop_
_entity_poly.entity_id
_entity_poly.type
_entity_poly.pdbx_seq_one_letter_code
_entity_poly.pdbx_strand_id
1 'polypeptide(L)'
;MEWFNKLFRRAPKNNKFAPTFDGFMPIYTQFGTNIYASDVVQQALKCIVDEMKKLNPTHVRYNGEDSTPVKSTVQDVLNCPNDLMTTSEFLEKIVWLLLLNYNAFVIPTYYTWIDDKTGAERRYYEALYPINPTQVDFIEDLSGRLFVKFWFWNGYTTTIPYDDVIHIRYNFSINQYMGGNELGQPDHTALLSTLNLNNDLLQGVAKAMKASYAVNGVVKYNTLLDDGKTVAALKELESKLRNSESG
;
A
#
# COMPACT_ATOMS: atom_id res chain seq x y z
N MET A 1 13.39 -16.94 -12.77
CA MET A 1 12.61 -16.57 -13.97
C MET A 1 11.66 -17.69 -14.45
N GLU A 2 12.01 -18.96 -14.32
CA GLU A 2 11.11 -20.08 -14.72
C GLU A 2 9.80 -20.15 -13.93
N TRP A 3 9.80 -19.71 -12.68
CA TRP A 3 8.65 -19.69 -11.80
C TRP A 3 7.55 -18.72 -12.28
N PHE A 4 7.91 -17.51 -12.74
CA PHE A 4 6.96 -16.55 -13.33
C PHE A 4 6.31 -17.10 -14.61
N ASN A 5 7.06 -17.79 -15.45
CA ASN A 5 6.53 -18.40 -16.65
C ASN A 5 5.54 -19.56 -16.37
N LYS A 6 5.63 -20.21 -15.21
CA LYS A 6 4.71 -21.25 -14.77
C LYS A 6 3.35 -20.70 -14.34
N LEU A 7 3.36 -19.51 -13.70
CA LEU A 7 2.16 -18.79 -13.29
C LEU A 7 1.30 -18.33 -14.48
N PHE A 8 1.92 -17.97 -15.60
CA PHE A 8 1.25 -17.29 -16.70
C PHE A 8 1.09 -18.14 -17.98
N ARG A 9 1.12 -19.44 -17.87
CA ARG A 9 1.04 -20.37 -19.03
C ARG A 9 -0.24 -20.27 -19.88
N ARG A 10 -1.21 -19.41 -19.52
CA ARG A 10 -2.53 -19.33 -20.19
C ARG A 10 -2.87 -17.95 -20.76
N ALA A 11 -1.90 -17.14 -21.12
CA ALA A 11 -2.21 -15.94 -21.90
C ALA A 11 -2.85 -16.37 -23.23
N PRO A 12 -4.04 -15.86 -23.58
CA PRO A 12 -4.68 -16.17 -24.84
C PRO A 12 -3.78 -15.72 -25.99
N LYS A 13 -3.41 -16.67 -26.86
CA LYS A 13 -2.70 -16.35 -28.09
C LYS A 13 -3.69 -15.63 -29.02
N ASN A 14 -3.46 -14.37 -29.35
CA ASN A 14 -4.12 -13.59 -30.39
C ASN A 14 -5.47 -12.90 -30.08
N ASN A 15 -5.73 -12.41 -28.89
CA ASN A 15 -6.84 -11.48 -28.72
C ASN A 15 -6.40 -10.06 -29.12
N LYS A 16 -7.21 -9.38 -29.96
CA LYS A 16 -7.05 -7.95 -30.19
C LYS A 16 -7.71 -7.23 -29.02
N PHE A 17 -6.90 -6.55 -28.23
CA PHE A 17 -7.34 -5.79 -27.07
C PHE A 17 -7.56 -4.32 -27.46
N ALA A 18 -8.60 -3.71 -26.93
CA ALA A 18 -8.83 -2.28 -26.98
C ALA A 18 -8.87 -1.71 -25.55
N PRO A 19 -8.47 -0.45 -25.32
CA PRO A 19 -8.66 0.20 -24.02
C PRO A 19 -10.15 0.20 -23.65
N THR A 20 -10.46 0.06 -22.37
CA THR A 20 -11.83 0.19 -21.89
C THR A 20 -12.38 1.59 -22.16
N PHE A 21 -13.71 1.71 -22.29
CA PHE A 21 -14.45 2.88 -22.80
C PHE A 21 -14.10 4.21 -22.11
N ASP A 22 -13.58 4.21 -20.90
CA ASP A 22 -13.24 5.43 -20.16
C ASP A 22 -11.89 6.04 -20.53
N GLY A 23 -11.12 5.43 -21.45
CA GLY A 23 -9.84 5.96 -21.94
C GLY A 23 -8.78 6.20 -20.86
N PHE A 24 -9.08 5.79 -19.65
CA PHE A 24 -8.25 6.01 -18.47
C PHE A 24 -7.41 4.77 -18.21
N MET A 25 -6.11 4.89 -18.40
CA MET A 25 -5.16 3.90 -17.91
C MET A 25 -4.80 4.27 -16.48
N PRO A 26 -5.29 3.56 -15.45
CA PRO A 26 -4.85 3.83 -14.10
C PRO A 26 -3.38 3.44 -14.00
N ILE A 27 -2.51 4.42 -13.90
CA ILE A 27 -1.11 4.22 -13.62
C ILE A 27 -1.00 3.87 -12.15
N TYR A 28 -0.61 2.65 -11.88
CA TYR A 28 -0.33 2.18 -10.53
C TYR A 28 1.06 2.67 -10.13
N THR A 29 1.16 3.94 -9.82
CA THR A 29 2.40 4.48 -9.26
C THR A 29 2.46 4.12 -7.79
N GLN A 30 3.58 3.53 -7.36
CA GLN A 30 3.90 3.46 -5.95
C GLN A 30 3.91 4.88 -5.41
N PHE A 31 2.84 5.26 -4.71
CA PHE A 31 2.76 6.58 -4.13
C PHE A 31 3.82 6.74 -3.06
N GLY A 32 4.69 7.68 -3.31
CA GLY A 32 5.41 8.50 -2.37
C GLY A 32 6.03 7.78 -1.18
N THR A 33 7.29 7.42 -1.32
CA THR A 33 8.22 7.12 -0.22
C THR A 33 8.07 8.06 0.98
N ASN A 34 7.50 9.26 0.81
CA ASN A 34 7.41 10.27 1.85
C ASN A 34 6.34 10.02 2.92
N ILE A 35 5.17 9.47 2.57
CA ILE A 35 4.11 9.18 3.57
C ILE A 35 4.53 8.02 4.46
N TYR A 36 5.08 6.98 3.84
CA TYR A 36 5.51 5.77 4.54
C TYR A 36 6.84 5.91 5.27
N ALA A 37 7.56 7.02 5.07
CA ALA A 37 8.72 7.38 5.87
C ALA A 37 8.33 7.92 7.26
N SER A 38 7.06 8.26 7.49
CA SER A 38 6.58 8.69 8.81
C SER A 38 6.40 7.51 9.75
N ASP A 39 7.10 7.52 10.88
CA ASP A 39 7.00 6.48 11.92
C ASP A 39 5.56 6.29 12.41
N VAL A 40 4.79 7.36 12.49
CA VAL A 40 3.39 7.33 12.93
C VAL A 40 2.53 6.54 11.93
N VAL A 41 2.72 6.76 10.63
CA VAL A 41 1.99 6.05 9.58
C VAL A 41 2.39 4.59 9.56
N GLN A 42 3.68 4.29 9.63
CA GLN A 42 4.17 2.91 9.67
C GLN A 42 3.62 2.14 10.87
N GLN A 43 3.60 2.75 12.05
CA GLN A 43 3.04 2.11 13.25
C GLN A 43 1.53 1.88 13.12
N ALA A 44 0.78 2.83 12.58
CA ALA A 44 -0.65 2.68 12.35
C ALA A 44 -0.95 1.54 11.35
N LEU A 45 -0.25 1.53 10.21
CA LEU A 45 -0.38 0.47 9.21
C LEU A 45 0.00 -0.90 9.79
N LYS A 46 1.13 -0.96 10.51
CA LYS A 46 1.58 -2.18 11.16
C LYS A 46 0.56 -2.72 12.15
N CYS A 47 -0.08 -1.86 12.93
CA CYS A 47 -1.12 -2.26 13.88
C CYS A 47 -2.28 -2.96 13.17
N ILE A 48 -2.76 -2.41 12.04
CA ILE A 48 -3.82 -3.02 11.22
C ILE A 48 -3.35 -4.36 10.64
N VAL A 49 -2.16 -4.38 10.07
CA VAL A 49 -1.58 -5.58 9.45
C VAL A 49 -1.39 -6.69 10.50
N ASP A 50 -0.89 -6.36 11.70
CA ASP A 50 -0.64 -7.31 12.78
C ASP A 50 -1.95 -7.93 13.32
N GLU A 51 -3.08 -7.23 13.25
CA GLU A 51 -4.37 -7.81 13.58
C GLU A 51 -4.92 -8.68 12.43
N MET A 52 -4.80 -8.21 11.20
CA MET A 52 -5.33 -8.94 10.04
C MET A 52 -4.60 -10.26 9.78
N LYS A 53 -3.29 -10.32 9.99
CA LYS A 53 -2.51 -11.56 9.80
C LYS A 53 -2.83 -12.68 10.80
N LYS A 54 -3.53 -12.35 11.91
CA LYS A 54 -4.01 -13.35 12.90
C LYS A 54 -5.28 -14.06 12.45
N LEU A 55 -5.94 -13.59 11.40
CA LEU A 55 -7.15 -14.20 10.87
C LEU A 55 -6.86 -15.60 10.34
N ASN A 56 -7.82 -16.49 10.57
CA ASN A 56 -7.79 -17.85 10.05
C ASN A 56 -8.97 -18.03 9.08
N PRO A 57 -8.80 -17.77 7.77
CA PRO A 57 -9.89 -17.89 6.82
C PRO A 57 -10.37 -19.34 6.72
N THR A 58 -11.69 -19.53 6.81
CA THR A 58 -12.29 -20.86 6.82
C THR A 58 -13.37 -20.96 5.76
N HIS A 59 -13.31 -22.03 4.95
CA HIS A 59 -14.36 -22.35 4.00
C HIS A 59 -15.57 -22.92 4.74
N VAL A 60 -16.71 -22.25 4.63
CA VAL A 60 -17.94 -22.65 5.30
C VAL A 60 -19.05 -22.94 4.28
N ARG A 61 -19.94 -23.86 4.64
CA ARG A 61 -21.19 -24.10 3.90
C ARG A 61 -22.34 -23.61 4.74
N TYR A 62 -23.21 -22.84 4.13
CA TYR A 62 -24.45 -22.38 4.75
C TYR A 62 -25.59 -23.36 4.46
N ASN A 63 -26.29 -23.77 5.52
CA ASN A 63 -27.54 -24.52 5.45
C ASN A 63 -28.60 -23.72 6.25
N GLY A 64 -29.28 -22.79 5.55
CA GLY A 64 -30.17 -21.83 6.23
C GLY A 64 -29.35 -20.82 7.06
N GLU A 65 -29.60 -20.76 8.37
CA GLU A 65 -28.88 -19.86 9.28
C GLU A 65 -27.56 -20.45 9.83
N ASP A 66 -27.37 -21.77 9.71
CA ASP A 66 -26.19 -22.44 10.23
C ASP A 66 -25.04 -22.46 9.23
N SER A 67 -23.82 -22.13 9.71
CA SER A 67 -22.59 -22.24 8.94
C SER A 67 -21.73 -23.38 9.49
N THR A 68 -21.32 -24.30 8.62
CA THR A 68 -20.46 -25.41 9.00
C THR A 68 -19.15 -25.39 8.21
N PRO A 69 -17.97 -25.55 8.86
CA PRO A 69 -16.70 -25.68 8.18
C PRO A 69 -16.67 -26.88 7.23
N VAL A 70 -16.13 -26.69 6.04
CA VAL A 70 -16.04 -27.73 5.01
C VAL A 70 -14.58 -28.03 4.72
N LYS A 71 -14.22 -29.31 4.78
CA LYS A 71 -12.93 -29.75 4.22
C LYS A 71 -13.01 -29.74 2.70
N SER A 72 -12.19 -28.96 2.07
CA SER A 72 -12.17 -28.77 0.61
C SER A 72 -10.79 -28.33 0.16
N THR A 73 -10.52 -28.48 -1.13
CA THR A 73 -9.30 -27.98 -1.75
C THR A 73 -9.11 -26.46 -1.60
N VAL A 74 -10.23 -25.71 -1.52
CA VAL A 74 -10.19 -24.28 -1.20
C VAL A 74 -9.66 -24.06 0.22
N GLN A 75 -10.10 -24.87 1.20
CA GLN A 75 -9.57 -24.81 2.55
C GLN A 75 -8.08 -25.16 2.60
N ASP A 76 -7.63 -26.14 1.81
CA ASP A 76 -6.23 -26.52 1.77
C ASP A 76 -5.37 -25.37 1.25
N VAL A 77 -5.82 -24.67 0.20
CA VAL A 77 -5.15 -23.47 -0.34
C VAL A 77 -5.22 -22.28 0.64
N LEU A 78 -6.29 -22.14 1.40
CA LEU A 78 -6.35 -21.09 2.44
C LEU A 78 -5.39 -21.36 3.60
N ASN A 79 -5.14 -22.63 3.94
CA ASN A 79 -4.20 -23.04 4.98
C ASN A 79 -2.73 -22.98 4.51
N CYS A 80 -2.48 -23.18 3.22
CA CYS A 80 -1.18 -23.13 2.59
C CYS A 80 -1.29 -22.42 1.23
N PRO A 81 -1.32 -21.08 1.20
CA PRO A 81 -1.62 -20.32 -0.01
C PRO A 81 -0.66 -20.57 -1.17
N ASN A 82 0.62 -20.78 -0.89
CA ASN A 82 1.64 -21.12 -1.88
C ASN A 82 2.94 -21.61 -1.22
N ASP A 83 3.90 -22.02 -2.02
CA ASP A 83 5.19 -22.57 -1.55
C ASP A 83 6.09 -21.55 -0.87
N LEU A 84 5.78 -20.25 -0.97
CA LEU A 84 6.63 -19.16 -0.49
C LEU A 84 6.11 -18.52 0.79
N MET A 85 4.82 -18.71 1.12
CA MET A 85 4.14 -17.95 2.17
C MET A 85 3.22 -18.84 2.99
N THR A 86 3.25 -18.63 4.28
CA THR A 86 2.21 -19.10 5.20
C THR A 86 0.94 -18.27 5.04
N THR A 87 -0.18 -18.74 5.56
CA THR A 87 -1.44 -17.97 5.57
C THR A 87 -1.28 -16.60 6.20
N SER A 88 -0.53 -16.51 7.30
CA SER A 88 -0.27 -15.24 7.99
C SER A 88 0.52 -14.26 7.12
N GLU A 89 1.58 -14.70 6.45
CA GLU A 89 2.38 -13.88 5.54
C GLU A 89 1.62 -13.49 4.27
N PHE A 90 0.76 -14.38 3.79
CA PHE A 90 -0.12 -14.11 2.66
C PHE A 90 -1.12 -12.99 2.98
N LEU A 91 -1.78 -13.08 4.14
CA LEU A 91 -2.70 -12.04 4.61
C LEU A 91 -1.97 -10.72 4.87
N GLU A 92 -0.82 -10.78 5.53
CA GLU A 92 0.05 -9.63 5.75
C GLU A 92 0.35 -8.91 4.44
N LYS A 93 0.80 -9.64 3.42
CA LYS A 93 1.14 -9.07 2.10
C LYS A 93 -0.06 -8.46 1.39
N ILE A 94 -1.22 -9.12 1.42
CA ILE A 94 -2.46 -8.57 0.83
C ILE A 94 -2.85 -7.27 1.51
N VAL A 95 -2.83 -7.25 2.85
CA VAL A 95 -3.24 -6.06 3.61
C VAL A 95 -2.27 -4.90 3.37
N TRP A 96 -0.96 -5.17 3.32
CA TRP A 96 0.02 -4.16 2.93
C TRP A 96 -0.27 -3.59 1.54
N LEU A 97 -0.46 -4.44 0.53
CA LEU A 97 -0.78 -4.00 -0.83
C LEU A 97 -2.07 -3.18 -0.86
N LEU A 98 -3.09 -3.61 -0.11
CA LEU A 98 -4.38 -2.93 -0.04
C LEU A 98 -4.27 -1.55 0.61
N LEU A 99 -3.53 -1.42 1.71
CA LEU A 99 -3.36 -0.15 2.40
C LEU A 99 -2.45 0.83 1.65
N LEU A 100 -1.42 0.29 0.95
CA LEU A 100 -0.50 1.11 0.17
C LEU A 100 -1.11 1.60 -1.14
N ASN A 101 -1.86 0.73 -1.82
CA ASN A 101 -2.27 0.95 -3.20
C ASN A 101 -3.79 1.03 -3.37
N TYR A 102 -4.57 0.80 -2.30
CA TYR A 102 -6.04 0.66 -2.31
C TYR A 102 -6.54 -0.48 -3.21
N ASN A 103 -5.61 -1.22 -3.80
CA ASN A 103 -5.87 -2.35 -4.67
C ASN A 103 -4.86 -3.47 -4.37
N ALA A 104 -5.35 -4.67 -4.20
CA ALA A 104 -4.52 -5.86 -4.08
C ALA A 104 -4.99 -6.91 -5.07
N PHE A 105 -4.06 -7.44 -5.84
CA PHE A 105 -4.32 -8.46 -6.84
C PHE A 105 -3.71 -9.78 -6.42
N VAL A 106 -4.52 -10.83 -6.48
CA VAL A 106 -4.07 -12.20 -6.21
C VAL A 106 -4.38 -13.04 -7.43
N ILE A 107 -3.37 -13.75 -7.94
CA ILE A 107 -3.51 -14.64 -9.07
C ILE A 107 -3.58 -16.07 -8.54
N PRO A 108 -4.72 -16.74 -8.68
CA PRO A 108 -4.85 -18.15 -8.39
C PRO A 108 -4.21 -19.00 -9.50
N THR A 109 -3.50 -20.05 -9.12
CA THR A 109 -3.15 -21.14 -10.04
C THR A 109 -4.12 -22.28 -9.83
N TYR A 110 -4.58 -22.84 -10.92
CA TYR A 110 -5.51 -23.96 -10.90
C TYR A 110 -5.35 -24.83 -12.15
N TYR A 111 -5.78 -26.07 -12.06
CA TYR A 111 -6.04 -26.90 -13.22
C TYR A 111 -7.54 -27.15 -13.35
N THR A 112 -7.99 -27.32 -14.58
CA THR A 112 -9.38 -27.66 -14.87
C THR A 112 -9.52 -29.15 -15.01
N TRP A 113 -10.58 -29.69 -14.40
CA TRP A 113 -10.97 -31.08 -14.49
C TRP A 113 -12.43 -31.15 -14.94
N ILE A 114 -12.70 -32.06 -15.87
CA ILE A 114 -14.07 -32.33 -16.33
C ILE A 114 -14.60 -33.50 -15.49
N ASP A 115 -15.72 -33.27 -14.84
CA ASP A 115 -16.41 -34.33 -14.08
C ASP A 115 -17.06 -35.31 -15.08
N ASP A 116 -16.55 -36.53 -15.10
CA ASP A 116 -17.01 -37.58 -16.02
C ASP A 116 -18.50 -37.92 -15.92
N LYS A 117 -19.13 -37.62 -14.77
CA LYS A 117 -20.55 -37.91 -14.53
C LYS A 117 -21.47 -36.80 -14.99
N THR A 118 -21.03 -35.55 -14.83
CA THR A 118 -21.87 -34.36 -15.09
C THR A 118 -21.46 -33.60 -16.34
N GLY A 119 -20.26 -33.88 -16.89
CA GLY A 119 -19.65 -33.13 -17.98
C GLY A 119 -19.28 -31.67 -17.56
N ALA A 120 -19.42 -31.33 -16.28
CA ALA A 120 -19.14 -29.99 -15.79
C ALA A 120 -17.64 -29.78 -15.62
N GLU A 121 -17.14 -28.65 -16.11
CA GLU A 121 -15.79 -28.20 -15.88
C GLU A 121 -15.65 -27.68 -14.45
N ARG A 122 -14.73 -28.24 -13.69
CA ARG A 122 -14.40 -27.83 -12.32
C ARG A 122 -12.97 -27.35 -12.23
N ARG A 123 -12.75 -26.30 -11.43
CA ARG A 123 -11.42 -25.75 -11.16
C ARG A 123 -10.90 -26.31 -9.84
N TYR A 124 -9.70 -26.83 -9.87
CA TYR A 124 -8.95 -27.25 -8.69
C TYR A 124 -7.84 -26.23 -8.46
N TYR A 125 -7.98 -25.44 -7.39
CA TYR A 125 -7.01 -24.42 -7.04
C TYR A 125 -5.81 -25.04 -6.33
N GLU A 126 -4.60 -24.68 -6.78
CA GLU A 126 -3.33 -25.17 -6.24
C GLU A 126 -2.64 -24.15 -5.37
N ALA A 127 -2.66 -22.88 -5.79
CA ALA A 127 -2.01 -21.81 -5.04
C ALA A 127 -2.61 -20.42 -5.33
N LEU A 128 -2.32 -19.47 -4.42
CA LEU A 128 -2.71 -18.06 -4.50
C LEU A 128 -1.45 -17.19 -4.40
N TYR A 129 -1.20 -16.36 -5.40
CA TYR A 129 -0.03 -15.49 -5.45
C TYR A 129 -0.42 -14.02 -5.43
N PRO A 130 -0.20 -13.28 -4.32
CA PRO A 130 -0.36 -11.84 -4.30
C PRO A 130 0.75 -11.21 -5.12
N ILE A 131 0.37 -10.36 -6.09
CA ILE A 131 1.29 -9.67 -6.99
C ILE A 131 1.34 -8.17 -6.67
N ASN A 132 2.49 -7.55 -6.97
CA ASN A 132 2.71 -6.11 -6.86
C ASN A 132 3.12 -5.56 -8.24
N PRO A 133 2.16 -5.26 -9.13
CA PRO A 133 2.45 -4.65 -10.42
C PRO A 133 2.82 -3.18 -10.26
N THR A 134 3.59 -2.65 -11.21
CA THR A 134 3.90 -1.22 -11.30
C THR A 134 2.80 -0.42 -12.01
N GLN A 135 2.07 -1.08 -12.92
CA GLN A 135 0.94 -0.51 -13.64
C GLN A 135 -0.09 -1.62 -13.92
N VAL A 136 -1.35 -1.24 -13.96
CA VAL A 136 -2.48 -2.10 -14.26
C VAL A 136 -3.35 -1.44 -15.30
N ASP A 137 -3.60 -2.13 -16.40
CA ASP A 137 -4.46 -1.69 -17.49
C ASP A 137 -5.66 -2.65 -17.60
N PHE A 138 -6.86 -2.11 -17.66
CA PHE A 138 -8.05 -2.87 -17.99
C PHE A 138 -8.31 -2.76 -19.48
N ILE A 139 -8.48 -3.89 -20.14
CA ILE A 139 -8.68 -3.98 -21.58
C ILE A 139 -9.82 -4.94 -21.89
N GLU A 140 -10.56 -4.65 -22.93
CA GLU A 140 -11.63 -5.52 -23.42
C GLU A 140 -11.24 -6.13 -24.76
N ASP A 141 -11.68 -7.36 -24.99
CA ASP A 141 -11.61 -7.95 -26.31
C ASP A 141 -12.83 -7.55 -27.17
N LEU A 142 -12.84 -7.96 -28.43
CA LEU A 142 -13.93 -7.68 -29.35
C LEU A 142 -15.27 -8.30 -28.96
N SER A 143 -15.27 -9.25 -28.02
CA SER A 143 -16.47 -9.89 -27.48
C SER A 143 -17.00 -9.20 -26.21
N GLY A 144 -16.32 -8.15 -25.73
CA GLY A 144 -16.66 -7.45 -24.49
C GLY A 144 -16.17 -8.16 -23.23
N ARG A 145 -15.27 -9.16 -23.36
CA ARG A 145 -14.68 -9.82 -22.22
C ARG A 145 -13.54 -8.97 -21.64
N LEU A 146 -13.58 -8.78 -20.32
CA LEU A 146 -12.60 -7.97 -19.60
C LEU A 146 -11.33 -8.75 -19.30
N PHE A 147 -10.20 -8.12 -19.54
CA PHE A 147 -8.86 -8.61 -19.21
C PHE A 147 -8.11 -7.55 -18.40
N VAL A 148 -7.15 -8.01 -17.60
CA VAL A 148 -6.24 -7.16 -16.87
C VAL A 148 -4.83 -7.40 -17.36
N LYS A 149 -4.15 -6.32 -17.74
CA LYS A 149 -2.76 -6.32 -18.12
C LYS A 149 -1.94 -5.76 -16.98
N PHE A 150 -1.00 -6.56 -16.49
CA PHE A 150 -0.09 -6.19 -15.42
C PHE A 150 1.30 -5.88 -16.00
N TRP A 151 1.89 -4.80 -15.52
CA TRP A 151 3.26 -4.40 -15.80
C TRP A 151 4.09 -4.58 -14.54
N PHE A 152 5.31 -5.10 -14.68
CA PHE A 152 6.21 -5.33 -13.57
C PHE A 152 7.49 -4.54 -13.73
N TRP A 153 8.16 -4.27 -12.61
CA TRP A 153 9.39 -3.47 -12.54
C TRP A 153 10.51 -3.94 -13.48
N ASN A 154 10.57 -5.22 -13.78
CA ASN A 154 11.56 -5.81 -14.69
C ASN A 154 11.20 -5.69 -16.18
N GLY A 155 10.18 -4.91 -16.52
CA GLY A 155 9.65 -4.78 -17.87
C GLY A 155 8.79 -5.96 -18.36
N TYR A 156 8.59 -6.97 -17.53
CA TYR A 156 7.69 -8.07 -17.86
C TYR A 156 6.24 -7.60 -17.81
N THR A 157 5.45 -8.07 -18.78
CA THR A 157 4.02 -7.79 -18.84
C THR A 157 3.25 -9.08 -19.03
N THR A 158 2.07 -9.16 -18.42
CA THR A 158 1.16 -10.29 -18.60
C THR A 158 -0.28 -9.79 -18.70
N THR A 159 -1.10 -10.50 -19.46
CA THR A 159 -2.53 -10.22 -19.62
C THR A 159 -3.32 -11.44 -19.22
N ILE A 160 -4.27 -11.27 -18.30
CA ILE A 160 -5.05 -12.36 -17.72
C ILE A 160 -6.53 -11.97 -17.80
N PRO A 161 -7.46 -12.90 -18.07
CA PRO A 161 -8.89 -12.63 -17.93
C PRO A 161 -9.21 -12.12 -16.52
N TYR A 162 -10.05 -11.10 -16.41
CA TYR A 162 -10.38 -10.53 -15.10
C TYR A 162 -11.06 -11.56 -14.17
N ASP A 163 -11.83 -12.48 -14.74
CA ASP A 163 -12.47 -13.59 -14.02
C ASP A 163 -11.48 -14.54 -13.34
N ASP A 164 -10.22 -14.54 -13.80
CA ASP A 164 -9.13 -15.36 -13.26
C ASP A 164 -8.24 -14.57 -12.29
N VAL A 165 -8.66 -13.39 -11.84
CA VAL A 165 -7.94 -12.54 -10.90
C VAL A 165 -8.81 -12.24 -9.69
N ILE A 166 -8.28 -12.45 -8.49
CA ILE A 166 -8.93 -11.96 -7.27
C ILE A 166 -8.47 -10.52 -7.05
N HIS A 167 -9.37 -9.58 -7.22
CA HIS A 167 -9.12 -8.15 -7.05
C HIS A 167 -9.81 -7.64 -5.78
N ILE A 168 -9.02 -7.30 -4.77
CA ILE A 168 -9.47 -6.74 -3.50
C ILE A 168 -9.28 -5.23 -3.57
N ARG A 169 -10.35 -4.47 -3.28
CA ARG A 169 -10.40 -3.02 -3.44
C ARG A 169 -10.76 -2.34 -2.13
N TYR A 170 -10.05 -1.28 -1.82
CA TYR A 170 -10.37 -0.39 -0.72
C TYR A 170 -10.87 0.95 -1.27
N ASN A 171 -11.90 1.52 -0.61
CA ASN A 171 -12.53 2.78 -1.01
C ASN A 171 -13.02 2.77 -2.49
N PHE A 172 -13.70 1.70 -2.87
CA PHE A 172 -14.27 1.52 -4.20
C PHE A 172 -15.59 2.28 -4.34
N SER A 173 -15.53 3.53 -4.76
CA SER A 173 -16.73 4.37 -4.90
C SER A 173 -16.77 5.22 -6.17
N ILE A 174 -15.64 5.58 -6.72
CA ILE A 174 -15.55 6.57 -7.80
C ILE A 174 -15.06 5.92 -9.09
N ASN A 175 -14.00 5.12 -9.02
CA ASN A 175 -13.46 4.45 -10.21
C ASN A 175 -14.28 3.19 -10.55
N GLN A 176 -14.43 2.89 -11.83
CA GLN A 176 -15.23 1.76 -12.31
C GLN A 176 -14.63 0.40 -11.92
N TYR A 177 -13.31 0.26 -11.92
CA TYR A 177 -12.62 -1.01 -11.69
C TYR A 177 -11.72 -1.00 -10.46
N MET A 178 -11.12 0.13 -10.13
CA MET A 178 -10.09 0.27 -9.11
C MET A 178 -10.63 0.88 -7.82
N GLY A 179 -10.03 0.53 -6.69
CA GLY A 179 -10.21 1.27 -5.43
C GLY A 179 -9.43 2.58 -5.45
N GLY A 180 -9.86 3.55 -4.65
CA GLY A 180 -9.20 4.85 -4.52
C GLY A 180 -9.94 6.00 -5.19
N ASN A 181 -9.21 6.96 -5.74
CA ASN A 181 -9.76 8.12 -6.43
C ASN A 181 -10.21 7.79 -7.87
N GLU A 182 -10.60 8.81 -8.65
CA GLU A 182 -11.01 8.67 -10.06
C GLU A 182 -9.96 7.96 -10.93
N LEU A 183 -8.67 8.10 -10.58
CA LEU A 183 -7.56 7.48 -11.28
C LEU A 183 -7.25 6.05 -10.78
N GLY A 184 -8.02 5.53 -9.83
CA GLY A 184 -7.74 4.25 -9.19
C GLY A 184 -6.50 4.27 -8.29
N GLN A 185 -6.15 5.44 -7.75
CA GLN A 185 -4.99 5.65 -6.92
C GLN A 185 -5.39 6.04 -5.50
N PRO A 186 -4.55 5.73 -4.48
CA PRO A 186 -4.81 6.17 -3.13
C PRO A 186 -4.83 7.69 -3.02
N ASP A 187 -5.84 8.24 -2.37
CA ASP A 187 -5.86 9.66 -2.01
C ASP A 187 -5.37 9.83 -0.56
N HIS A 188 -4.13 10.28 -0.45
CA HIS A 188 -3.49 10.54 0.84
C HIS A 188 -3.40 12.04 1.18
N THR A 189 -4.07 12.91 0.43
CA THR A 189 -3.96 14.36 0.57
C THR A 189 -4.30 14.83 1.99
N ALA A 190 -5.40 14.32 2.55
CA ALA A 190 -5.83 14.65 3.92
C ALA A 190 -4.83 14.14 4.97
N LEU A 191 -4.29 12.93 4.78
CA LEU A 191 -3.27 12.36 5.66
C LEU A 191 -1.97 13.16 5.60
N LEU A 192 -1.51 13.54 4.41
CA LEU A 192 -0.33 14.38 4.22
C LEU A 192 -0.47 15.72 4.93
N SER A 193 -1.63 16.37 4.82
CA SER A 193 -1.89 17.63 5.51
C SER A 193 -1.77 17.48 7.03
N THR A 194 -2.35 16.41 7.58
CA THR A 194 -2.28 16.12 9.03
C THR A 194 -0.84 15.81 9.47
N LEU A 195 -0.09 15.05 8.68
CA LEU A 195 1.32 14.73 8.98
C LEU A 195 2.21 15.99 8.95
N ASN A 196 2.02 16.87 7.98
CA ASN A 196 2.75 18.12 7.89
C ASN A 196 2.46 19.01 9.11
N LEU A 197 1.18 19.14 9.50
CA LEU A 197 0.80 19.88 10.71
C LEU A 197 1.45 19.28 11.97
N ASN A 198 1.45 17.95 12.10
CA ASN A 198 2.09 17.28 13.22
C ASN A 198 3.61 17.53 13.27
N ASN A 199 4.28 17.48 12.13
CA ASN A 199 5.71 17.77 12.02
C ASN A 199 6.02 19.21 12.39
N ASP A 200 5.20 20.18 11.95
CA ASP A 200 5.35 21.59 12.28
C ASP A 200 5.16 21.84 13.78
N LEU A 201 4.18 21.17 14.40
CA LEU A 201 3.97 21.23 15.85
C LEU A 201 5.16 20.64 16.61
N LEU A 202 5.67 19.47 16.22
CA LEU A 202 6.85 18.86 16.85
C LEU A 202 8.09 19.74 16.73
N GLN A 203 8.32 20.35 15.56
CA GLN A 203 9.40 21.30 15.36
C GLN A 203 9.21 22.57 16.22
N GLY A 204 7.98 23.05 16.34
CA GLY A 204 7.64 24.18 17.20
C GLY A 204 7.95 23.87 18.67
N VAL A 205 7.54 22.71 19.15
CA VAL A 205 7.85 22.23 20.51
C VAL A 205 9.35 22.10 20.72
N ALA A 206 10.07 21.48 19.77
CA ALA A 206 11.53 21.32 19.86
C ALA A 206 12.24 22.70 19.92
N LYS A 207 11.80 23.68 19.12
CA LYS A 207 12.32 25.06 19.17
C LYS A 207 12.00 25.74 20.50
N ALA A 208 10.78 25.57 21.00
CA ALA A 208 10.37 26.14 22.29
C ALA A 208 11.17 25.54 23.46
N MET A 209 11.40 24.23 23.43
CA MET A 209 12.25 23.55 24.41
C MET A 209 13.69 24.07 24.36
N LYS A 210 14.30 24.17 23.18
CA LYS A 210 15.65 24.75 23.02
C LYS A 210 15.70 26.19 23.53
N ALA A 211 14.69 27.01 23.23
CA ALA A 211 14.60 28.39 23.72
C ALA A 211 14.42 28.47 25.24
N SER A 212 13.74 27.48 25.86
CA SER A 212 13.58 27.45 27.33
C SER A 212 14.87 27.08 28.08
N TYR A 213 15.77 26.36 27.42
CA TYR A 213 17.12 26.06 27.96
C TYR A 213 18.10 27.23 27.73
N ALA A 214 17.80 28.15 26.82
CA ALA A 214 18.61 29.35 26.64
C ALA A 214 18.49 30.25 27.87
N VAL A 215 19.62 30.56 28.47
CA VAL A 215 19.67 31.45 29.65
C VAL A 215 19.24 32.85 29.21
N ASN A 216 18.00 33.23 29.48
CA ASN A 216 17.51 34.60 29.30
C ASN A 216 17.99 35.42 30.47
N GLY A 217 19.12 36.09 30.31
CA GLY A 217 19.67 37.00 31.31
C GLY A 217 19.42 38.45 30.96
N VAL A 218 19.15 39.27 31.96
CA VAL A 218 19.14 40.73 31.79
C VAL A 218 20.51 41.25 32.22
N VAL A 219 21.25 41.82 31.27
CA VAL A 219 22.53 42.47 31.54
C VAL A 219 22.26 43.94 31.91
N LYS A 220 22.52 44.29 33.16
CA LYS A 220 22.39 45.66 33.66
C LYS A 220 23.77 46.29 33.74
N TYR A 221 23.99 47.34 32.95
CA TYR A 221 25.19 48.17 33.05
C TYR A 221 24.96 49.29 34.05
N ASN A 222 25.85 49.39 35.02
CA ASN A 222 25.80 50.42 36.07
C ASN A 222 26.61 51.69 35.73
N THR A 223 27.19 51.76 34.54
CA THR A 223 27.98 52.88 34.03
C THR A 223 27.37 53.45 32.77
N LEU A 224 27.46 54.78 32.65
CA LEU A 224 27.10 55.48 31.40
C LEU A 224 28.10 55.07 30.30
N LEU A 225 27.69 54.16 29.47
CA LEU A 225 28.45 53.76 28.27
C LEU A 225 27.93 54.58 27.08
N ASP A 226 28.84 55.01 26.22
CA ASP A 226 28.50 55.59 24.92
C ASP A 226 27.74 54.57 24.07
N ASP A 227 26.73 54.99 23.32
CA ASP A 227 25.83 54.09 22.57
C ASP A 227 26.57 53.14 21.66
N GLY A 228 27.68 53.54 21.05
CA GLY A 228 28.49 52.70 20.19
C GLY A 228 29.17 51.55 20.93
N LYS A 229 29.65 51.78 22.19
CA LYS A 229 30.28 50.75 23.02
C LYS A 229 29.28 49.77 23.62
N THR A 230 28.05 50.24 23.89
CA THR A 230 26.96 49.40 24.39
C THR A 230 26.51 48.38 23.33
N VAL A 231 26.37 48.79 22.07
CA VAL A 231 26.02 47.90 20.94
C VAL A 231 27.10 46.89 20.68
N ALA A 232 28.40 47.27 20.75
CA ALA A 232 29.51 46.34 20.57
C ALA A 232 29.57 45.30 21.69
N ALA A 233 29.39 45.65 22.92
CA ALA A 233 29.37 44.75 24.07
C ALA A 233 28.17 43.77 24.03
N LEU A 234 26.99 44.25 23.62
CA LEU A 234 25.81 43.40 23.39
C LEU A 234 26.05 42.34 22.30
N LYS A 235 26.63 42.74 21.17
CA LYS A 235 26.97 41.81 20.07
C LYS A 235 28.00 40.78 20.51
N GLU A 236 29.00 41.15 21.27
CA GLU A 236 30.02 40.22 21.80
C GLU A 236 29.40 39.23 22.79
N LEU A 237 28.50 39.69 23.65
CA LEU A 237 27.79 38.83 24.61
C LEU A 237 26.82 37.88 23.90
N GLU A 238 26.09 38.35 22.91
CA GLU A 238 25.22 37.55 22.06
C GLU A 238 26.01 36.47 21.30
N SER A 239 27.17 36.79 20.77
CA SER A 239 28.03 35.84 20.09
C SER A 239 28.60 34.77 21.04
N LYS A 240 28.95 35.16 22.28
CA LYS A 240 29.44 34.21 23.33
C LYS A 240 28.33 33.29 23.80
N LEU A 241 27.09 33.79 23.95
CA LEU A 241 25.94 32.96 24.31
C LEU A 241 25.55 31.97 23.18
N ARG A 242 25.58 32.42 21.92
CA ARG A 242 25.36 31.53 20.77
C ARG A 242 26.41 30.44 20.64
N ASN A 243 27.67 30.77 20.89
CA ASN A 243 28.77 29.78 20.80
C ASN A 243 28.74 28.80 21.96
N SER A 244 28.14 29.11 23.10
CA SER A 244 27.99 28.16 24.23
C SER A 244 26.87 27.14 23.98
N GLU A 245 25.96 27.38 23.00
CA GLU A 245 24.92 26.42 22.59
C GLU A 245 25.42 25.38 21.58
N SER A 246 26.62 25.54 21.02
CA SER A 246 27.23 24.65 20.02
C SER A 246 28.33 23.76 20.56
N GLY A 247 28.51 23.65 21.87
CA GLY A 247 29.45 22.80 22.55
C GLY A 247 28.89 21.53 23.15
#